data_d74182df0274cce8fc9a0ba178ed9eeb
#
_entry.id   d74182df0274cce8fc9a0ba178ed9eeb
#
_cell.length_a   1.000
_cell.length_b   1.000
_cell.length_c   1.000
_cell.angle_alpha   90.00
_cell.angle_beta   90.00
_cell.angle_gamma   90.00
#
_symmetry.space_group_name_H-M   'P 1'
#
loop_
_entity.id
_entity.type
_entity.pdbx_description
1 polymer ?
#
loop_
_entity_poly.entity_id
_entity_poly.type
_entity_poly.pdbx_seq_one_letter_code
_entity_poly.pdbx_strand_id
1 'polypeptide(L)'
;SGNMEAAEKVLNSIKFPGLLYKPIRSVYYTLKGNIAMMKQDFTGAEVNMKKGLDLGMPMKEAEGASLLQMGMLAMQKNDLRQGESYIRQAIRKGLPDKENQAAAFLQLCSIMMTKREFRAAKDFFRKAKALKPTTPQIVDQIKQIEKYISRIPG
;
A
#
# COMPACT_ATOMS: atom_id res chain seq x y z
N SER A 1 11.15 -7.44 16.55
CA SER A 1 12.03 -6.25 16.57
C SER A 1 13.44 -6.58 16.07
N GLY A 2 14.06 -7.66 16.52
CA GLY A 2 15.45 -7.99 16.17
C GLY A 2 15.76 -8.07 14.68
N ASN A 3 14.85 -8.62 13.87
CA ASN A 3 15.04 -8.71 12.41
C ASN A 3 14.99 -7.33 11.72
N MET A 4 14.21 -6.40 12.23
CA MET A 4 14.10 -5.05 11.70
C MET A 4 15.36 -4.23 12.00
N GLU A 5 15.84 -4.31 13.23
CA GLU A 5 17.06 -3.62 13.65
C GLU A 5 18.29 -4.14 12.89
N ALA A 6 18.37 -5.46 12.69
CA ALA A 6 19.41 -6.06 11.88
C ALA A 6 19.36 -5.59 10.42
N ALA A 7 18.17 -5.57 9.81
CA ALA A 7 17.98 -5.08 8.44
C ALA A 7 18.38 -3.60 8.32
N GLU A 8 17.97 -2.77 9.27
CA GLU A 8 18.33 -1.36 9.30
C GLU A 8 19.85 -1.15 9.44
N LYS A 9 20.50 -1.92 10.31
CA LYS A 9 21.95 -1.88 10.47
C LYS A 9 22.68 -2.22 9.18
N VAL A 10 22.23 -3.25 8.46
CA VAL A 10 22.80 -3.63 7.16
C VAL A 10 22.61 -2.51 6.14
N LEU A 11 21.39 -1.94 6.03
CA LEU A 11 21.13 -0.83 5.11
C LEU A 11 21.97 0.41 5.43
N ASN A 12 22.12 0.74 6.70
CA ASN A 12 22.91 1.90 7.14
C ASN A 12 24.43 1.69 6.97
N SER A 13 24.91 0.45 6.82
CA SER A 13 26.29 0.15 6.50
C SER A 13 26.68 0.52 5.07
N ILE A 14 25.71 0.68 4.19
CA ILE A 14 25.92 1.09 2.79
C ILE A 14 26.15 2.60 2.76
N LYS A 15 27.42 3.00 2.67
CA LYS A 15 27.84 4.42 2.69
C LYS A 15 27.49 5.17 1.40
N PHE A 16 27.51 4.49 0.27
CA PHE A 16 27.34 5.09 -1.06
C PHE A 16 26.26 4.36 -1.87
N PRO A 17 24.96 4.50 -1.51
CA PRO A 17 23.88 3.80 -2.22
C PRO A 17 23.76 4.21 -3.69
N GLY A 18 24.24 5.39 -4.05
CA GLY A 18 24.28 5.85 -5.44
C GLY A 18 25.16 5.01 -6.37
N LEU A 19 26.15 4.27 -5.81
CA LEU A 19 27.03 3.38 -6.56
C LEU A 19 26.40 1.98 -6.79
N LEU A 20 25.29 1.67 -6.15
CA LEU A 20 24.61 0.40 -6.36
C LEU A 20 24.01 0.33 -7.77
N TYR A 21 24.02 -0.87 -8.33
CA TYR A 21 23.30 -1.17 -9.58
C TYR A 21 21.82 -0.78 -9.44
N LYS A 22 21.25 -0.17 -10.47
CA LYS A 22 19.94 0.50 -10.42
C LYS A 22 18.80 -0.34 -9.80
N PRO A 23 18.59 -1.63 -10.15
CA PRO A 23 17.58 -2.46 -9.51
C PRO A 23 17.84 -2.67 -8.00
N ILE A 24 19.10 -2.89 -7.62
CA ILE A 24 19.51 -3.06 -6.21
C ILE A 24 19.27 -1.76 -5.43
N ARG A 25 19.58 -0.64 -6.05
CA ARG A 25 19.34 0.69 -5.47
C ARG A 25 17.83 0.96 -5.26
N SER A 26 16.98 0.52 -6.18
CA SER A 26 15.52 0.58 -6.02
C SER A 26 15.06 -0.21 -4.81
N VAL A 27 15.51 -1.45 -4.67
CA VAL A 27 15.20 -2.32 -3.51
C VAL A 27 15.72 -1.69 -2.21
N TYR A 28 16.93 -1.14 -2.20
CA TYR A 28 17.51 -0.46 -1.04
C TYR A 28 16.59 0.65 -0.52
N TYR A 29 16.13 1.54 -1.39
CA TYR A 29 15.23 2.63 -0.98
C TYR A 29 13.85 2.13 -0.57
N THR A 30 13.31 1.10 -1.22
CA THR A 30 12.04 0.49 -0.82
C THR A 30 12.12 -0.10 0.58
N LEU A 31 13.19 -0.83 0.90
CA LEU A 31 13.41 -1.37 2.25
C LEU A 31 13.58 -0.27 3.30
N LYS A 32 14.30 0.80 2.98
CA LYS A 32 14.37 1.97 3.88
C LYS A 32 13.00 2.59 4.12
N GLY A 33 12.19 2.71 3.10
CA GLY A 33 10.82 3.20 3.23
C GLY A 33 9.96 2.31 4.12
N ASN A 34 10.06 1.00 3.95
CA ASN A 34 9.31 0.04 4.79
C ASN A 34 9.74 0.12 6.27
N ILE A 35 11.04 0.24 6.54
CA ILE A 35 11.54 0.41 7.91
C ILE A 35 11.03 1.73 8.51
N ALA A 36 11.04 2.82 7.74
CA ALA A 36 10.49 4.10 8.18
C ALA A 36 8.99 4.00 8.51
N MET A 37 8.21 3.28 7.68
CA MET A 37 6.80 2.99 7.97
C MET A 37 6.61 2.28 9.30
N MET A 38 7.39 1.23 9.56
CA MET A 38 7.32 0.47 10.81
C MET A 38 7.68 1.33 12.03
N LYS A 39 8.53 2.33 11.85
CA LYS A 39 8.90 3.33 12.88
C LYS A 39 7.93 4.51 12.97
N GLN A 40 6.87 4.53 12.16
CA GLN A 40 5.93 5.64 12.04
C GLN A 40 6.58 6.96 11.55
N ASP A 41 7.76 6.87 10.94
CA ASP A 41 8.37 7.98 10.20
C ASP A 41 7.75 8.06 8.79
N PHE A 42 6.57 8.64 8.71
CA PHE A 42 5.80 8.70 7.46
C PHE A 42 6.48 9.58 6.40
N THR A 43 7.20 10.61 6.83
CA THR A 43 7.96 11.47 5.91
C THR A 43 9.14 10.73 5.31
N GLY A 44 9.94 10.05 6.14
CA GLY A 44 11.05 9.21 5.67
C GLY A 44 10.57 8.05 4.80
N ALA A 45 9.43 7.45 5.15
CA ALA A 45 8.80 6.40 4.35
C ALA A 45 8.44 6.90 2.94
N GLU A 46 7.74 8.03 2.85
CA GLU A 46 7.33 8.62 1.56
C GLU A 46 8.53 8.93 0.66
N VAL A 47 9.54 9.61 1.21
CA VAL A 47 10.75 9.97 0.47
C VAL A 47 11.48 8.74 -0.08
N ASN A 48 11.68 7.72 0.75
CA ASN A 48 12.42 6.54 0.35
C ASN A 48 11.62 5.65 -0.61
N MET A 49 10.32 5.45 -0.36
CA MET A 49 9.45 4.68 -1.27
C MET A 49 9.38 5.34 -2.65
N LYS A 50 9.24 6.66 -2.70
CA LYS A 50 9.23 7.41 -3.95
C LYS A 50 10.53 7.24 -4.72
N LYS A 51 11.68 7.34 -4.06
CA LYS A 51 12.99 7.07 -4.69
C LYS A 51 13.07 5.66 -5.27
N GLY A 52 12.58 4.65 -4.54
CA GLY A 52 12.51 3.27 -5.01
C GLY A 52 11.69 3.12 -6.28
N LEU A 53 10.50 3.74 -6.31
CA LEU A 53 9.61 3.73 -7.48
C LEU A 53 10.21 4.46 -8.68
N ASP A 54 10.78 5.64 -8.48
CA ASP A 54 11.39 6.46 -9.56
C ASP A 54 12.58 5.76 -10.22
N LEU A 55 13.29 4.89 -9.49
CA LEU A 55 14.37 4.08 -10.02
C LEU A 55 13.88 2.91 -10.88
N GLY A 56 12.60 2.57 -10.78
CA GLY A 56 11.99 1.40 -11.43
C GLY A 56 12.30 0.10 -10.68
N MET A 57 11.26 -0.62 -10.31
CA MET A 57 11.39 -1.89 -9.61
C MET A 57 11.56 -3.04 -10.61
N PRO A 58 12.29 -4.10 -10.25
CA PRO A 58 12.58 -5.20 -11.18
C PRO A 58 11.34 -6.04 -11.58
N MET A 59 10.28 -5.98 -10.77
CA MET A 59 9.03 -6.71 -11.00
C MET A 59 7.82 -5.76 -10.92
N LYS A 60 6.88 -5.91 -11.85
CA LYS A 60 5.65 -5.09 -11.90
C LYS A 60 4.81 -5.25 -10.62
N GLU A 61 4.72 -6.47 -10.10
CA GLU A 61 3.97 -6.78 -8.89
C GLU A 61 4.58 -6.12 -7.65
N ALA A 62 5.91 -6.03 -7.59
CA ALA A 62 6.62 -5.30 -6.55
C ALA A 62 6.36 -3.79 -6.64
N GLU A 63 6.31 -3.24 -7.85
CA GLU A 63 5.93 -1.86 -8.10
C GLU A 63 4.47 -1.60 -7.66
N GLY A 64 3.54 -2.49 -8.02
CA GLY A 64 2.15 -2.43 -7.59
C GLY A 64 2.01 -2.46 -6.07
N ALA A 65 2.72 -3.35 -5.38
CA ALA A 65 2.72 -3.43 -3.92
C ALA A 65 3.25 -2.14 -3.28
N SER A 66 4.33 -1.57 -3.80
CA SER A 66 4.88 -0.29 -3.32
C SER A 66 3.91 0.87 -3.53
N LEU A 67 3.23 0.93 -4.67
CA LEU A 67 2.19 1.94 -4.94
C LEU A 67 1.01 1.80 -3.97
N LEU A 68 0.60 0.57 -3.64
CA LEU A 68 -0.44 0.34 -2.64
C LEU A 68 -0.02 0.88 -1.27
N GLN A 69 1.22 0.61 -0.85
CA GLN A 69 1.77 1.13 0.40
C GLN A 69 1.81 2.67 0.41
N MET A 70 2.22 3.29 -0.70
CA MET A 70 2.18 4.75 -0.85
C MET A 70 0.76 5.31 -0.74
N GLY A 71 -0.22 4.62 -1.30
CA GLY A 71 -1.62 4.98 -1.17
C GLY A 71 -2.12 4.91 0.26
N MET A 72 -1.79 3.83 0.97
CA MET A 72 -2.14 3.68 2.39
C MET A 72 -1.47 4.75 3.26
N LEU A 73 -0.21 5.08 2.98
CA LEU A 73 0.51 6.16 3.65
C LEU A 73 -0.17 7.52 3.43
N ALA A 74 -0.57 7.83 2.20
CA ALA A 74 -1.29 9.07 1.88
C ALA A 74 -2.62 9.14 2.66
N MET A 75 -3.33 8.03 2.79
CA MET A 75 -4.56 7.97 3.58
C MET A 75 -4.31 8.21 5.08
N GLN A 76 -3.22 7.69 5.64
CA GLN A 76 -2.84 7.98 7.03
C GLN A 76 -2.53 9.47 7.24
N LYS A 77 -1.99 10.14 6.22
CA LYS A 77 -1.76 11.59 6.21
C LYS A 77 -3.03 12.39 5.90
N ASN A 78 -4.16 11.72 5.77
CA ASN A 78 -5.46 12.29 5.40
C ASN A 78 -5.51 12.93 4.00
N ASP A 79 -4.60 12.52 3.12
CA ASP A 79 -4.60 12.91 1.70
C ASP A 79 -5.33 11.85 0.87
N LEU A 80 -6.66 11.91 0.90
CA LEU A 80 -7.51 10.95 0.19
C LEU A 80 -7.34 11.00 -1.32
N ARG A 81 -7.05 12.18 -1.88
CA ARG A 81 -6.86 12.36 -3.33
C ARG A 81 -5.62 11.61 -3.81
N GLN A 82 -4.50 11.80 -3.13
CA GLN A 82 -3.26 11.12 -3.47
C GLN A 82 -3.34 9.62 -3.15
N GLY A 83 -3.99 9.26 -2.05
CA GLY A 83 -4.26 7.87 -1.68
C GLY A 83 -5.03 7.12 -2.76
N GLU A 84 -6.13 7.70 -3.25
CA GLU A 84 -6.91 7.14 -4.35
C GLU A 84 -6.06 6.97 -5.62
N SER A 85 -5.29 8.00 -5.98
CA SER A 85 -4.44 7.98 -7.17
C SER A 85 -3.42 6.84 -7.11
N TYR A 86 -2.69 6.70 -6.02
CA TYR A 86 -1.70 5.62 -5.84
C TYR A 86 -2.34 4.23 -5.84
N ILE A 87 -3.47 4.05 -5.16
CA ILE A 87 -4.13 2.74 -5.10
C ILE A 87 -4.65 2.32 -6.48
N ARG A 88 -5.23 3.24 -7.24
CA ARG A 88 -5.65 2.97 -8.62
C ARG A 88 -4.47 2.64 -9.53
N GLN A 89 -3.33 3.31 -9.37
CA GLN A 89 -2.10 2.97 -10.08
C GLN A 89 -1.59 1.58 -9.70
N ALA A 90 -1.63 1.22 -8.41
CA ALA A 90 -1.25 -0.10 -7.93
C ALA A 90 -2.06 -1.21 -8.60
N ILE A 91 -3.37 -1.04 -8.69
CA ILE A 91 -4.26 -2.01 -9.35
C ILE A 91 -3.94 -2.12 -10.85
N ARG A 92 -3.68 -0.99 -11.53
CA ARG A 92 -3.31 -1.01 -12.96
C ARG A 92 -1.96 -1.66 -13.23
N LYS A 93 -0.98 -1.49 -12.34
CA LYS A 93 0.34 -2.16 -12.45
C LYS A 93 0.25 -3.65 -12.21
N GLY A 94 -0.69 -4.08 -11.40
CA GLY A 94 -0.84 -5.45 -10.94
C GLY A 94 -0.31 -5.64 -9.52
N LEU A 95 -1.07 -6.36 -8.73
CA LEU A 95 -0.73 -6.69 -7.35
C LEU A 95 -0.33 -8.16 -7.26
N PRO A 96 0.59 -8.53 -6.32
CA PRO A 96 1.21 -9.84 -6.31
C PRO A 96 0.24 -10.99 -6.01
N ASP A 97 -0.84 -10.73 -5.28
CA ASP A 97 -1.77 -11.75 -4.83
C ASP A 97 -3.17 -11.19 -4.54
N LYS A 98 -4.12 -12.10 -4.29
CA LYS A 98 -5.51 -11.74 -3.97
C LYS A 98 -5.66 -10.94 -2.67
N GLU A 99 -4.76 -11.14 -1.71
CA GLU A 99 -4.78 -10.43 -0.43
C GLU A 99 -4.49 -8.94 -0.63
N ASN A 100 -3.44 -8.63 -1.38
CA ASN A 100 -3.11 -7.26 -1.77
C ASN A 100 -4.20 -6.63 -2.64
N GLN A 101 -4.80 -7.39 -3.57
CA GLN A 101 -5.92 -6.92 -4.38
C GLN A 101 -7.14 -6.59 -3.51
N ALA A 102 -7.50 -7.47 -2.58
CA ALA A 102 -8.60 -7.24 -1.65
C ALA A 102 -8.34 -6.00 -0.78
N ALA A 103 -7.13 -5.86 -0.24
CA ALA A 103 -6.74 -4.68 0.53
C ALA A 103 -6.90 -3.40 -0.29
N ALA A 104 -6.44 -3.38 -1.55
CA ALA A 104 -6.59 -2.22 -2.43
C ALA A 104 -8.06 -1.84 -2.67
N PHE A 105 -8.92 -2.82 -2.93
CA PHE A 105 -10.36 -2.55 -3.11
C PHE A 105 -11.04 -2.07 -1.82
N LEU A 106 -10.64 -2.57 -0.66
CA LEU A 106 -11.17 -2.10 0.62
C LEU A 106 -10.74 -0.65 0.92
N GLN A 107 -9.52 -0.28 0.57
CA GLN A 107 -9.07 1.10 0.69
C GLN A 107 -9.86 2.03 -0.24
N LEU A 108 -10.09 1.65 -1.50
CA LEU A 108 -10.95 2.41 -2.40
C LEU A 108 -12.39 2.49 -1.90
N CYS A 109 -12.92 1.42 -1.33
CA CYS A 109 -14.24 1.43 -0.69
C CYS A 109 -14.30 2.48 0.41
N SER A 110 -13.31 2.52 1.30
CA SER A 110 -13.24 3.50 2.39
C SER A 110 -13.16 4.95 1.87
N ILE A 111 -12.36 5.19 0.83
CA ILE A 111 -12.26 6.51 0.18
C ILE A 111 -13.61 6.92 -0.40
N MET A 112 -14.29 6.03 -1.13
CA MET A 112 -15.59 6.30 -1.74
C MET A 112 -16.66 6.56 -0.67
N MET A 113 -16.62 5.85 0.46
CA MET A 113 -17.52 6.12 1.60
C MET A 113 -17.31 7.53 2.17
N THR A 114 -16.05 7.94 2.35
CA THR A 114 -15.73 9.29 2.83
C THR A 114 -16.19 10.37 1.84
N LYS A 115 -16.09 10.10 0.55
CA LYS A 115 -16.58 10.99 -0.52
C LYS A 115 -18.10 10.94 -0.72
N ARG A 116 -18.80 10.07 0.02
CA ARG A 116 -20.23 9.77 -0.13
C ARG A 116 -20.62 9.20 -1.50
N GLU A 117 -19.68 8.62 -2.21
CA GLU A 117 -19.89 7.90 -3.46
C GLU A 117 -20.30 6.44 -3.16
N PHE A 118 -21.48 6.25 -2.57
CA PHE A 118 -21.89 4.98 -1.98
C PHE A 118 -22.04 3.85 -2.98
N ARG A 119 -22.46 4.15 -4.20
CA ARG A 119 -22.54 3.14 -5.26
C ARG A 119 -21.18 2.57 -5.60
N ALA A 120 -20.19 3.45 -5.80
CA ALA A 120 -18.81 3.03 -6.04
C ALA A 120 -18.22 2.28 -4.85
N ALA A 121 -18.50 2.72 -3.62
CA ALA A 121 -18.07 2.04 -2.40
C ALA A 121 -18.59 0.58 -2.36
N LYS A 122 -19.88 0.37 -2.66
CA LYS A 122 -20.47 -0.97 -2.71
C LYS A 122 -19.84 -1.85 -3.80
N ASP A 123 -19.50 -1.27 -4.95
CA ASP A 123 -18.86 -2.00 -6.04
C ASP A 123 -17.45 -2.46 -5.64
N PHE A 124 -16.66 -1.59 -5.03
CA PHE A 124 -15.33 -1.97 -4.53
C PHE A 124 -15.40 -2.99 -3.40
N PHE A 125 -16.36 -2.86 -2.49
CA PHE A 125 -16.59 -3.85 -1.44
C PHE A 125 -16.91 -5.23 -2.02
N ARG A 126 -17.82 -5.32 -3.01
CA ARG A 126 -18.13 -6.57 -3.69
C ARG A 126 -16.92 -7.20 -4.36
N LYS A 127 -16.08 -6.40 -5.01
CA LYS A 127 -14.83 -6.86 -5.63
C LYS A 127 -13.87 -7.44 -4.59
N ALA A 128 -13.69 -6.78 -3.45
CA ALA A 128 -12.85 -7.28 -2.38
C ALA A 128 -13.37 -8.61 -1.81
N LYS A 129 -14.66 -8.69 -1.53
CA LYS A 129 -15.31 -9.90 -0.99
C LYS A 129 -15.27 -11.08 -1.97
N ALA A 130 -15.39 -10.83 -3.26
CA ALA A 130 -15.34 -11.85 -4.31
C ALA A 130 -13.99 -12.53 -4.42
N LEU A 131 -12.90 -11.89 -4.02
CA LEU A 131 -11.55 -12.45 -3.98
C LEU A 131 -11.37 -13.50 -2.88
N LYS A 132 -12.29 -13.59 -1.93
CA LYS A 132 -12.25 -14.52 -0.80
C LYS A 132 -10.88 -14.49 -0.08
N PRO A 133 -10.45 -13.33 0.45
CA PRO A 133 -9.20 -13.22 1.17
C PRO A 133 -9.24 -14.06 2.44
N THR A 134 -8.08 -14.50 2.89
CA THR A 134 -7.93 -15.37 4.07
C THR A 134 -7.11 -14.73 5.19
N THR A 135 -6.41 -13.62 4.89
CA THR A 135 -5.66 -12.87 5.90
C THR A 135 -6.61 -12.34 6.98
N PRO A 136 -6.40 -12.67 8.27
CA PRO A 136 -7.34 -12.31 9.35
C PRO A 136 -7.69 -10.82 9.40
N GLN A 137 -6.72 -9.95 9.22
CA GLN A 137 -6.93 -8.50 9.22
C GLN A 137 -7.87 -8.05 8.10
N ILE A 138 -7.72 -8.61 6.90
CA ILE A 138 -8.57 -8.29 5.74
C ILE A 138 -9.98 -8.85 5.95
N VAL A 139 -10.09 -10.08 6.45
CA VAL A 139 -11.38 -10.70 6.77
C VAL A 139 -12.15 -9.89 7.81
N ASP A 140 -11.49 -9.43 8.86
CA ASP A 140 -12.10 -8.60 9.89
C ASP A 140 -12.53 -7.23 9.35
N GLN A 141 -11.72 -6.63 8.50
CA GLN A 141 -12.05 -5.37 7.82
C GLN A 141 -13.29 -5.53 6.94
N ILE A 142 -13.41 -6.62 6.20
CA ILE A 142 -14.62 -6.94 5.40
C ILE A 142 -15.85 -7.03 6.30
N LYS A 143 -15.77 -7.76 7.42
CA LYS A 143 -16.88 -7.87 8.38
C LYS A 143 -17.31 -6.53 8.96
N GLN A 144 -16.34 -5.67 9.28
CA GLN A 144 -16.64 -4.33 9.80
C GLN A 144 -17.34 -3.46 8.75
N ILE A 145 -16.79 -3.40 7.53
CA ILE A 145 -17.36 -2.61 6.44
C ILE A 145 -18.75 -3.13 6.06
N GLU A 146 -18.96 -4.44 6.07
CA GLU A 146 -20.25 -5.05 5.75
C GLU A 146 -21.39 -4.53 6.64
N LYS A 147 -21.11 -4.33 7.93
CA LYS A 147 -22.08 -3.78 8.89
C LYS A 147 -22.52 -2.35 8.53
N TYR A 148 -21.63 -1.57 7.96
CA TYR A 148 -21.92 -0.18 7.55
C TYR A 148 -22.59 -0.14 6.17
N ILE A 149 -22.04 -0.86 5.21
CA ILE A 149 -22.53 -0.88 3.82
C ILE A 149 -23.97 -1.40 3.70
N SER A 150 -24.33 -2.39 4.53
CA SER A 150 -25.69 -2.93 4.55
C SER A 150 -26.76 -1.92 4.98
N ARG A 151 -26.36 -0.86 5.68
CA ARG A 151 -27.24 0.20 6.17
C ARG A 151 -27.39 1.36 5.18
N ILE A 152 -26.60 1.39 4.14
CA ILE A 152 -26.61 2.45 3.14
C ILE A 152 -27.66 2.11 2.06
N PRO A 153 -28.64 2.98 1.83
CA PRO A 153 -29.67 2.75 0.81
C PRO A 153 -29.09 2.74 -0.61
N GLY A 154 -29.67 1.95 -1.48
CA GLY A 154 -29.33 1.85 -2.90
C GLY A 154 -28.19 0.94 -3.23
#